data_f5ae04a967099bba3a1d0f22811a3264
#
_entry.id   f5ae04a967099bba3a1d0f22811a3264
#
_cell.length_a   1.000
_cell.length_b   1.000
_cell.length_c   1.000
_cell.angle_alpha   90.00
_cell.angle_beta   90.00
_cell.angle_gamma   90.00
#
_symmetry.space_group_name_H-M   'P 1'
#
loop_
_entity.id
_entity.type
_entity.pdbx_description
1 polymer ?
#
loop_
_entity_poly.entity_id
_entity_poly.type
_entity_poly.pdbx_seq_one_letter_code
_entity_poly.pdbx_strand_id
1 'polypeptide(L)'
;YASSGRVLSLRLAARGSIIGELPLFDDNPVYIFNAIAQSTAEVYAIEFPVLQDYLSKKPHLAIDLLRILGAHMRKQHSKFRDLILYGKRGAFYSTLIRLANSYGKPEDGGVLISVPLTNQELANYSGTARESLNRMLSELRKDGVLEYRGHLLLIKDLDYLKQAIQCENCGKEICNIE
;
A
#
# COMPACT_ATOMS: atom_id res chain seq x y z
N TYR A 1 11.97 -3.37 -9.12
CA TYR A 1 12.96 -4.44 -8.87
C TYR A 1 14.34 -3.83 -8.66
N ALA A 2 15.01 -4.19 -7.58
CA ALA A 2 16.42 -3.88 -7.43
C ALA A 2 17.26 -4.87 -8.25
N SER A 3 18.50 -4.49 -8.61
CA SER A 3 19.45 -5.37 -9.28
C SER A 3 19.72 -6.68 -8.52
N SER A 4 19.48 -6.67 -7.20
CA SER A 4 19.57 -7.86 -6.31
C SER A 4 18.35 -8.79 -6.40
N GLY A 5 17.37 -8.52 -7.27
CA GLY A 5 16.11 -9.26 -7.37
C GLY A 5 15.08 -8.94 -6.28
N ARG A 6 15.37 -8.01 -5.36
CA ARG A 6 14.40 -7.57 -4.35
C ARG A 6 13.27 -6.78 -4.98
N VAL A 7 12.08 -7.02 -4.48
CA VAL A 7 10.86 -6.32 -4.90
C VAL A 7 10.36 -5.46 -3.74
N LEU A 8 10.02 -4.21 -4.04
CA LEU A 8 9.28 -3.34 -3.14
C LEU A 8 7.93 -3.04 -3.80
N SER A 9 6.85 -3.46 -3.15
CA SER A 9 5.49 -3.14 -3.59
C SER A 9 5.05 -1.82 -2.96
N LEU A 10 4.84 -0.82 -3.79
CA LEU A 10 4.52 0.53 -3.32
C LEU A 10 3.04 0.67 -2.96
N ARG A 11 2.15 0.10 -3.79
CA ARG A 11 0.71 0.14 -3.57
C ARG A 11 0.01 -1.03 -4.25
N LEU A 12 -1.23 -1.28 -3.88
CA LEU A 12 -2.14 -2.20 -4.53
C LEU A 12 -3.25 -1.37 -5.17
N ALA A 13 -3.21 -1.21 -6.49
CA ALA A 13 -4.19 -0.44 -7.23
C ALA A 13 -5.52 -1.21 -7.32
N ALA A 14 -6.63 -0.53 -7.08
CA ALA A 14 -7.98 -1.06 -7.17
C ALA A 14 -8.78 -0.34 -8.27
N ARG A 15 -10.08 -0.63 -8.37
CA ARG A 15 -10.98 0.01 -9.34
C ARG A 15 -10.95 1.53 -9.17
N GLY A 16 -10.71 2.25 -10.26
CA GLY A 16 -10.66 3.72 -10.29
C GLY A 16 -9.29 4.32 -9.92
N SER A 17 -8.29 3.48 -9.65
CA SER A 17 -6.92 3.97 -9.43
C SER A 17 -6.29 4.46 -10.72
N ILE A 18 -5.45 5.50 -10.62
CA ILE A 18 -4.60 6.00 -11.71
C ILE A 18 -3.20 5.41 -11.51
N ILE A 19 -2.59 4.94 -12.59
CA ILE A 19 -1.25 4.35 -12.61
C ILE A 19 -0.45 5.00 -13.75
N GLY A 20 0.82 5.32 -13.51
CA GLY A 20 1.70 5.87 -14.53
C GLY A 20 1.65 7.39 -14.64
N GLU A 21 1.09 8.07 -13.65
CA GLU A 21 0.89 9.51 -13.63
C GLU A 21 2.16 10.34 -13.36
N LEU A 22 3.21 9.73 -12.78
CA LEU A 22 4.39 10.45 -12.31
C LEU A 22 5.15 11.18 -13.40
N PRO A 23 5.44 10.59 -14.59
CA PRO A 23 6.19 11.27 -15.64
C PRO A 23 5.30 12.10 -16.58
N LEU A 24 4.05 12.40 -16.23
CA LEU A 24 3.08 13.04 -17.11
C LEU A 24 3.55 14.40 -17.65
N PHE A 25 4.34 15.15 -16.88
CA PHE A 25 4.83 16.47 -17.25
C PHE A 25 6.35 16.52 -17.41
N ASP A 26 7.00 15.36 -17.47
CA ASP A 26 8.44 15.29 -17.74
C ASP A 26 8.73 15.49 -19.24
N ASP A 27 9.78 16.21 -19.56
CA ASP A 27 10.22 16.40 -20.94
C ASP A 27 10.72 15.10 -21.58
N ASN A 28 11.26 14.19 -20.76
CA ASN A 28 11.68 12.85 -21.16
C ASN A 28 11.10 11.80 -20.19
N PRO A 29 9.84 11.38 -20.40
CA PRO A 29 9.13 10.53 -19.47
C PRO A 29 9.76 9.13 -19.35
N VAL A 30 10.20 8.79 -18.13
CA VAL A 30 10.74 7.46 -17.81
C VAL A 30 9.95 6.85 -16.67
N TYR A 31 9.46 5.63 -16.88
CA TYR A 31 8.83 4.86 -15.83
C TYR A 31 9.87 4.16 -14.95
N ILE A 32 9.88 4.49 -13.67
CA ILE A 32 10.78 3.89 -12.68
C ILE A 32 10.11 2.75 -11.89
N PHE A 33 8.82 2.50 -12.15
CA PHE A 33 8.02 1.45 -11.51
C PHE A 33 7.38 0.54 -12.55
N ASN A 34 7.10 -0.70 -12.15
CA ASN A 34 6.31 -1.66 -12.92
C ASN A 34 4.92 -1.80 -12.30
N ALA A 35 3.90 -2.00 -13.13
CA ALA A 35 2.58 -2.41 -12.73
C ALA A 35 2.37 -3.89 -13.09
N ILE A 36 1.91 -4.70 -12.14
CA ILE A 36 1.70 -6.15 -12.31
C ILE A 36 0.27 -6.46 -11.90
N ALA A 37 -0.51 -7.04 -12.82
CA ALA A 37 -1.86 -7.48 -12.52
C ALA A 37 -1.84 -8.69 -11.57
N GLN A 38 -2.50 -8.57 -10.42
CA GLN A 38 -2.65 -9.65 -9.44
C GLN A 38 -3.81 -10.61 -9.81
N SER A 39 -4.75 -10.13 -10.62
CA SER A 39 -5.89 -10.88 -11.15
C SER A 39 -6.25 -10.32 -12.51
N THR A 40 -7.20 -10.97 -13.21
CA THR A 40 -7.77 -10.42 -14.45
C THR A 40 -8.28 -9.00 -14.18
N ALA A 41 -7.82 -8.05 -14.98
CA ALA A 41 -8.15 -6.63 -14.85
C ALA A 41 -8.40 -6.00 -16.21
N GLU A 42 -9.29 -5.03 -16.23
CA GLU A 42 -9.53 -4.15 -17.37
C GLU A 42 -8.89 -2.80 -17.07
N VAL A 43 -8.10 -2.30 -18.01
CA VAL A 43 -7.40 -1.02 -17.87
C VAL A 43 -7.69 -0.14 -19.09
N TYR A 44 -7.87 1.15 -18.84
CA TYR A 44 -7.98 2.18 -19.88
C TYR A 44 -6.67 2.94 -19.94
N ALA A 45 -6.07 3.05 -21.12
CA ALA A 45 -4.87 3.82 -21.35
C ALA A 45 -5.22 5.16 -22.00
N ILE A 46 -4.58 6.22 -21.53
CA ILE A 46 -4.67 7.58 -22.10
C ILE A 46 -3.25 8.02 -22.42
N GLU A 47 -2.99 8.42 -23.64
CA GLU A 47 -1.69 8.95 -24.03
C GLU A 47 -1.43 10.31 -23.37
N PHE A 48 -0.19 10.57 -22.97
CA PHE A 48 0.20 11.82 -22.30
C PHE A 48 -0.18 13.07 -23.08
N PRO A 49 0.09 13.19 -24.39
CA PRO A 49 -0.29 14.38 -25.14
C PRO A 49 -1.80 14.64 -25.12
N VAL A 50 -2.61 13.58 -25.20
CA VAL A 50 -4.07 13.67 -25.13
C VAL A 50 -4.52 14.17 -23.76
N LEU A 51 -3.96 13.59 -22.69
CA LEU A 51 -4.28 14.00 -21.33
C LEU A 51 -3.84 15.43 -21.05
N GLN A 52 -2.63 15.84 -21.46
CA GLN A 52 -2.12 17.19 -21.32
C GLN A 52 -3.01 18.22 -22.03
N ASP A 53 -3.46 17.92 -23.26
CA ASP A 53 -4.40 18.77 -23.99
C ASP A 53 -5.73 18.93 -23.24
N TYR A 54 -6.28 17.82 -22.69
CA TYR A 54 -7.48 17.88 -21.87
C TYR A 54 -7.31 18.71 -20.61
N LEU A 55 -6.19 18.55 -19.90
CA LEU A 55 -5.90 19.29 -18.66
C LEU A 55 -5.75 20.79 -18.94
N SER A 56 -5.15 21.17 -20.08
CA SER A 56 -5.02 22.59 -20.48
C SER A 56 -6.36 23.24 -20.77
N LYS A 57 -7.28 22.50 -21.38
CA LYS A 57 -8.64 22.98 -21.73
C LYS A 57 -9.62 22.93 -20.57
N LYS A 58 -9.37 22.11 -19.55
CA LYS A 58 -10.26 21.88 -18.41
C LYS A 58 -9.49 22.02 -17.09
N PRO A 59 -9.21 23.24 -16.61
CA PRO A 59 -8.36 23.45 -15.43
C PRO A 59 -8.85 22.74 -14.16
N HIS A 60 -10.16 22.50 -14.01
CA HIS A 60 -10.70 21.76 -12.86
C HIS A 60 -10.17 20.31 -12.81
N LEU A 61 -9.96 19.66 -13.97
CA LEU A 61 -9.36 18.31 -14.02
C LEU A 61 -7.89 18.33 -13.60
N ALA A 62 -7.15 19.40 -13.93
CA ALA A 62 -5.78 19.56 -13.46
C ALA A 62 -5.73 19.69 -11.93
N ILE A 63 -6.68 20.43 -11.33
CA ILE A 63 -6.80 20.54 -9.87
C ILE A 63 -7.12 19.17 -9.25
N ASP A 64 -8.02 18.40 -9.85
CA ASP A 64 -8.35 17.06 -9.35
C ASP A 64 -7.15 16.11 -9.46
N LEU A 65 -6.39 16.16 -10.56
CA LEU A 65 -5.14 15.41 -10.68
C LEU A 65 -4.13 15.81 -9.59
N LEU A 66 -3.94 17.10 -9.34
CA LEU A 66 -3.07 17.59 -8.26
C LEU A 66 -3.53 17.09 -6.87
N ARG A 67 -4.82 17.00 -6.62
CA ARG A 67 -5.36 16.42 -5.38
C ARG A 67 -5.00 14.94 -5.25
N ILE A 68 -5.11 14.17 -6.34
CA ILE A 68 -4.73 12.75 -6.38
C ILE A 68 -3.23 12.58 -6.12
N LEU A 69 -2.38 13.35 -6.81
CA LEU A 69 -0.92 13.32 -6.61
C LEU A 69 -0.56 13.71 -5.17
N GLY A 70 -1.18 14.76 -4.63
CA GLY A 70 -0.99 15.17 -3.24
C GLY A 70 -1.41 14.10 -2.23
N ALA A 71 -2.49 13.36 -2.50
CA ALA A 71 -2.90 12.22 -1.68
C ALA A 71 -1.87 11.08 -1.75
N HIS A 72 -1.39 10.74 -2.96
CA HIS A 72 -0.33 9.73 -3.13
C HIS A 72 0.95 10.11 -2.38
N MET A 73 1.39 11.37 -2.45
CA MET A 73 2.56 11.86 -1.70
C MET A 73 2.38 11.68 -0.19
N ARG A 74 1.24 12.10 0.37
CA ARG A 74 0.96 11.94 1.81
C ARG A 74 0.99 10.46 2.24
N LYS A 75 0.43 9.55 1.43
CA LYS A 75 0.48 8.10 1.69
C LYS A 75 1.93 7.60 1.72
N GLN A 76 2.75 7.99 0.74
CA GLN A 76 4.16 7.59 0.68
C GLN A 76 4.98 8.16 1.84
N HIS A 77 4.81 9.43 2.18
CA HIS A 77 5.48 10.04 3.33
C HIS A 77 5.12 9.33 4.64
N SER A 78 3.85 8.98 4.83
CA SER A 78 3.41 8.25 6.02
C SER A 78 4.05 6.86 6.11
N LYS A 79 4.14 6.10 5.00
CA LYS A 79 4.85 4.81 4.96
C LYS A 79 6.35 4.98 5.25
N PHE A 80 6.96 5.99 4.65
CA PHE A 80 8.38 6.27 4.83
C PHE A 80 8.71 6.64 6.27
N ARG A 81 7.87 7.48 6.90
CA ARG A 81 7.97 7.80 8.32
C ARG A 81 7.98 6.53 9.18
N ASP A 82 7.01 5.63 8.96
CA ASP A 82 6.87 4.42 9.75
C ASP A 82 8.10 3.50 9.62
N LEU A 83 8.70 3.43 8.43
CA LEU A 83 9.94 2.71 8.19
C LEU A 83 11.14 3.36 8.90
N ILE A 84 11.28 4.67 8.82
CA ILE A 84 12.43 5.40 9.38
C ILE A 84 12.39 5.40 10.92
N LEU A 85 11.22 5.67 11.51
CA LEU A 85 11.11 5.81 12.96
C LEU A 85 11.03 4.46 13.69
N TYR A 86 10.40 3.45 13.08
CA TYR A 86 10.12 2.17 13.74
C TYR A 86 10.77 0.97 13.03
N GLY A 87 11.59 1.22 12.01
CA GLY A 87 12.34 0.20 11.28
C GLY A 87 11.45 -0.82 10.56
N LYS A 88 12.01 -1.98 10.26
CA LYS A 88 11.31 -3.06 9.51
C LYS A 88 10.06 -3.57 10.22
N ARG A 89 10.06 -3.60 11.55
CA ARG A 89 8.90 -4.02 12.36
C ARG A 89 7.76 -2.99 12.21
N GLY A 90 8.09 -1.71 12.31
CA GLY A 90 7.11 -0.63 12.10
C GLY A 90 6.54 -0.61 10.70
N ALA A 91 7.37 -0.77 9.68
CA ALA A 91 6.91 -0.87 8.29
C ALA A 91 5.95 -2.05 8.08
N PHE A 92 6.21 -3.20 8.72
CA PHE A 92 5.33 -4.36 8.66
C PHE A 92 4.00 -4.10 9.40
N TYR A 93 4.04 -3.56 10.61
CA TYR A 93 2.82 -3.25 11.38
C TYR A 93 1.97 -2.18 10.68
N SER A 94 2.61 -1.15 10.13
CA SER A 94 1.96 -0.16 9.28
C SER A 94 1.29 -0.79 8.05
N THR A 95 1.95 -1.76 7.41
CA THR A 95 1.37 -2.51 6.28
C THR A 95 0.12 -3.27 6.69
N LEU A 96 0.13 -3.96 7.83
CA LEU A 96 -1.06 -4.67 8.36
C LEU A 96 -2.21 -3.72 8.67
N ILE A 97 -1.94 -2.57 9.31
CA ILE A 97 -2.94 -1.54 9.58
C ILE A 97 -3.56 -1.00 8.29
N ARG A 98 -2.75 -0.73 7.27
CA ARG A 98 -3.21 -0.24 5.96
C ARG A 98 -4.02 -1.28 5.22
N LEU A 99 -3.64 -2.55 5.28
CA LEU A 99 -4.42 -3.66 4.72
C LEU A 99 -5.77 -3.81 5.45
N ALA A 100 -5.78 -3.67 6.78
CA ALA A 100 -7.02 -3.67 7.56
C ALA A 100 -7.94 -2.49 7.19
N ASN A 101 -7.38 -1.31 6.91
CA ASN A 101 -8.16 -0.16 6.48
C ASN A 101 -8.73 -0.29 5.06
N SER A 102 -8.00 -0.95 4.14
CA SER A 102 -8.42 -1.12 2.73
C SER A 102 -9.33 -2.34 2.54
N TYR A 103 -8.99 -3.46 3.15
CA TYR A 103 -9.60 -4.76 2.88
C TYR A 103 -10.10 -5.47 4.14
N GLY A 104 -10.11 -4.78 5.27
CA GLY A 104 -10.57 -5.33 6.54
C GLY A 104 -12.09 -5.45 6.59
N LYS A 105 -12.58 -6.61 7.00
CA LYS A 105 -13.98 -6.86 7.33
C LYS A 105 -14.07 -7.19 8.82
N PRO A 106 -14.97 -6.52 9.57
CA PRO A 106 -15.23 -6.93 10.95
C PRO A 106 -15.67 -8.38 10.98
N GLU A 107 -15.08 -9.17 11.86
CA GLU A 107 -15.41 -10.57 12.08
C GLU A 107 -15.29 -10.90 13.58
N ASP A 108 -15.90 -11.99 14.00
CA ASP A 108 -15.79 -12.43 15.40
C ASP A 108 -14.31 -12.66 15.75
N GLY A 109 -13.87 -11.92 16.77
CA GLY A 109 -12.49 -11.92 17.25
C GLY A 109 -11.54 -10.97 16.56
N GLY A 110 -11.99 -10.01 15.67
CA GLY A 110 -11.10 -9.00 15.12
C GLY A 110 -11.45 -8.45 13.76
N VAL A 111 -10.42 -8.17 12.95
CA VAL A 111 -10.54 -7.66 11.58
C VAL A 111 -9.91 -8.65 10.61
N LEU A 112 -10.72 -9.27 9.76
CA LEU A 112 -10.27 -10.18 8.72
C LEU A 112 -9.83 -9.39 7.48
N ILE A 113 -8.58 -9.57 7.03
CA ILE A 113 -8.09 -9.03 5.76
C ILE A 113 -8.64 -9.92 4.63
N SER A 114 -9.58 -9.40 3.85
CA SER A 114 -10.34 -10.17 2.85
C SER A 114 -9.58 -10.45 1.54
N VAL A 115 -8.33 -10.02 1.44
CA VAL A 115 -7.44 -10.29 0.29
C VAL A 115 -6.42 -11.34 0.71
N PRO A 116 -6.32 -12.47 -0.02
CA PRO A 116 -5.27 -13.45 0.24
C PRO A 116 -3.92 -12.86 -0.18
N LEU A 117 -2.97 -12.87 0.73
CA LEU A 117 -1.60 -12.41 0.50
C LEU A 117 -0.62 -13.47 0.97
N THR A 118 0.34 -13.78 0.13
CA THR A 118 1.47 -14.64 0.50
C THR A 118 2.42 -13.88 1.43
N ASN A 119 3.21 -14.62 2.20
CA ASN A 119 4.25 -14.00 3.03
C ASN A 119 5.29 -13.25 2.19
N GLN A 120 5.50 -13.64 0.93
CA GLN A 120 6.38 -12.90 0.03
C GLN A 120 5.80 -11.55 -0.36
N GLU A 121 4.52 -11.47 -0.67
CA GLU A 121 3.84 -10.21 -0.98
C GLU A 121 3.81 -9.27 0.23
N LEU A 122 3.49 -9.78 1.41
CA LEU A 122 3.57 -9.00 2.65
C LEU A 122 4.99 -8.46 2.90
N ALA A 123 6.02 -9.28 2.63
CA ALA A 123 7.41 -8.86 2.73
C ALA A 123 7.74 -7.74 1.72
N ASN A 124 7.24 -7.87 0.48
CA ASN A 124 7.42 -6.87 -0.56
C ASN A 124 6.72 -5.53 -0.20
N TYR A 125 5.52 -5.57 0.39
CA TYR A 125 4.82 -4.35 0.86
C TYR A 125 5.49 -3.70 2.06
N SER A 126 6.17 -4.49 2.90
CA SER A 126 6.86 -4.02 4.11
C SER A 126 8.32 -3.64 3.87
N GLY A 127 8.84 -3.82 2.65
CA GLY A 127 10.25 -3.58 2.33
C GLY A 127 11.22 -4.47 3.12
N THR A 128 10.79 -5.68 3.51
CA THR A 128 11.61 -6.59 4.33
C THR A 128 11.86 -7.92 3.62
N ALA A 129 12.83 -8.71 4.11
CA ALA A 129 13.06 -10.06 3.61
C ALA A 129 11.97 -11.01 4.15
N ARG A 130 11.61 -12.03 3.36
CA ARG A 130 10.59 -13.04 3.70
C ARG A 130 10.88 -13.74 5.03
N GLU A 131 12.16 -14.05 5.29
CA GLU A 131 12.59 -14.71 6.53
C GLU A 131 12.34 -13.79 7.76
N SER A 132 12.64 -12.50 7.63
CA SER A 132 12.37 -11.52 8.68
C SER A 132 10.88 -11.35 8.92
N LEU A 133 10.07 -11.30 7.84
CA LEU A 133 8.62 -11.25 7.94
C LEU A 133 8.06 -12.48 8.65
N ASN A 134 8.50 -13.68 8.27
CA ASN A 134 8.06 -14.95 8.89
C ASN A 134 8.29 -14.96 10.40
N ARG A 135 9.44 -14.44 10.86
CA ARG A 135 9.70 -14.32 12.31
C ARG A 135 8.71 -13.36 12.97
N MET A 136 8.49 -12.18 12.40
CA MET A 136 7.55 -11.21 12.94
C MET A 136 6.10 -11.72 12.95
N LEU A 137 5.68 -12.44 11.90
CA LEU A 137 4.37 -13.10 11.87
C LEU A 137 4.23 -14.16 12.97
N SER A 138 5.29 -14.97 13.19
CA SER A 138 5.30 -16.00 14.22
C SER A 138 5.23 -15.39 15.63
N GLU A 139 5.93 -14.28 15.88
CA GLU A 139 5.85 -13.52 17.13
C GLU A 139 4.44 -13.01 17.38
N LEU A 140 3.83 -12.30 16.41
CA LEU A 140 2.46 -11.79 16.56
C LEU A 140 1.41 -12.88 16.75
N ARG A 141 1.61 -14.06 16.14
CA ARG A 141 0.72 -15.21 16.36
C ARG A 141 0.89 -15.77 17.76
N LYS A 142 2.11 -15.92 18.25
CA LYS A 142 2.40 -16.39 19.62
C LYS A 142 1.80 -15.45 20.67
N ASP A 143 1.87 -14.13 20.40
CA ASP A 143 1.34 -13.10 21.27
C ASP A 143 -0.19 -12.93 21.15
N GLY A 144 -0.84 -13.72 20.28
CA GLY A 144 -2.30 -13.70 20.09
C GLY A 144 -2.81 -12.46 19.35
N VAL A 145 -1.94 -11.67 18.73
CA VAL A 145 -2.28 -10.43 18.00
C VAL A 145 -2.90 -10.73 16.64
N LEU A 146 -2.48 -11.82 15.98
CA LEU A 146 -3.05 -12.26 14.71
C LEU A 146 -3.11 -13.79 14.59
N GLU A 147 -3.98 -14.25 13.71
CA GLU A 147 -4.07 -15.67 13.34
C GLU A 147 -4.39 -15.80 11.83
N TYR A 148 -4.21 -17.02 11.30
CA TYR A 148 -4.69 -17.35 9.95
C TYR A 148 -6.05 -18.04 10.02
N ARG A 149 -6.98 -17.59 9.18
CA ARG A 149 -8.23 -18.28 8.87
C ARG A 149 -8.19 -18.76 7.42
N GLY A 150 -7.80 -20.02 7.22
CA GLY A 150 -7.47 -20.53 5.91
C GLY A 150 -6.25 -19.78 5.34
N HIS A 151 -6.46 -19.06 4.23
CA HIS A 151 -5.42 -18.27 3.56
C HIS A 151 -5.50 -16.77 3.88
N LEU A 152 -6.42 -16.36 4.76
CA LEU A 152 -6.63 -14.96 5.14
C LEU A 152 -6.02 -14.67 6.51
N LEU A 153 -5.64 -13.42 6.73
CA LEU A 153 -5.12 -12.94 8.01
C LEU A 153 -6.26 -12.31 8.83
N LEU A 154 -6.44 -12.78 10.05
CA LEU A 154 -7.28 -12.14 11.06
C LEU A 154 -6.39 -11.37 12.04
N ILE A 155 -6.55 -10.06 12.11
CA ILE A 155 -5.92 -9.22 13.13
C ILE A 155 -6.85 -9.16 14.33
N LYS A 156 -6.45 -9.78 15.43
CA LYS A 156 -7.23 -9.87 16.68
C LYS A 156 -7.08 -8.61 17.52
N ASP A 157 -5.88 -8.04 17.54
CA ASP A 157 -5.56 -6.82 18.28
C ASP A 157 -4.93 -5.78 17.34
N LEU A 158 -5.78 -4.95 16.74
CA LEU A 158 -5.34 -3.86 15.88
C LEU A 158 -4.70 -2.72 16.70
N ASP A 159 -5.12 -2.55 17.94
CA ASP A 159 -4.62 -1.47 18.79
C ASP A 159 -3.19 -1.76 19.27
N TYR A 160 -2.83 -3.02 19.49
CA TYR A 160 -1.45 -3.43 19.71
C TYR A 160 -0.53 -2.95 18.57
N LEU A 161 -0.94 -3.18 17.31
CA LEU A 161 -0.16 -2.75 16.15
C LEU A 161 -0.03 -1.23 16.07
N LYS A 162 -1.12 -0.50 16.36
CA LYS A 162 -1.13 0.97 16.38
C LYS A 162 -0.24 1.54 17.48
N GLN A 163 -0.31 0.99 18.68
CA GLN A 163 0.52 1.43 19.82
C GLN A 163 1.99 1.19 19.55
N ALA A 164 2.36 0.05 18.98
CA ALA A 164 3.73 -0.31 18.69
C ALA A 164 4.44 0.65 17.70
N ILE A 165 3.68 1.36 16.87
CA ILE A 165 4.19 2.37 15.93
C ILE A 165 3.76 3.80 16.31
N GLN A 166 3.25 4.00 17.52
CA GLN A 166 2.72 5.28 17.96
C GLN A 166 1.84 5.95 16.90
N CYS A 167 0.82 5.19 16.43
CA CYS A 167 -0.02 5.58 15.30
C CYS A 167 -0.73 6.90 15.58
N GLU A 168 -0.57 7.88 14.70
CA GLU A 168 -1.21 9.21 14.80
C GLU A 168 -2.69 9.20 14.40
N ASN A 169 -3.28 8.02 14.14
CA ASN A 169 -4.68 7.87 13.74
C ASN A 169 -5.08 8.75 12.54
N CYS A 170 -4.19 8.86 11.55
CA CYS A 170 -4.51 9.56 10.31
C CYS A 170 -5.72 8.90 9.62
N GLY A 171 -6.49 9.71 8.87
CA GLY A 171 -7.68 9.24 8.17
C GLY A 171 -7.40 8.07 7.22
N LYS A 172 -8.42 7.25 6.94
CA LYS A 172 -8.30 6.08 6.06
C LYS A 172 -7.86 6.45 4.64
N GLU A 173 -8.13 7.67 4.20
CA GLU A 173 -7.70 8.19 2.90
C GLU A 173 -6.17 8.31 2.78
N ILE A 174 -5.44 8.36 3.91
CA ILE A 174 -3.98 8.36 3.96
C ILE A 174 -3.46 7.01 4.42
N CYS A 175 -4.10 6.42 5.44
CA CYS A 175 -3.69 5.16 6.04
C CYS A 175 -4.36 3.97 5.32
N ASN A 176 -4.03 3.77 4.04
CA ASN A 176 -4.47 2.65 3.22
C ASN A 176 -3.33 2.12 2.34
N ILE A 177 -3.54 0.97 1.68
CA ILE A 177 -2.53 0.33 0.83
C ILE A 177 -2.68 0.69 -0.65
N GLU A 178 -3.78 1.33 -1.02
CA GLU A 178 -4.12 1.74 -2.38
C GLU A 178 -3.36 2.97 -2.86
#